data_8b25236f94e97b26144b49bea4aa9133
#
_entry.id   8b25236f94e97b26144b49bea4aa9133
#
_cell.length_a   1.000
_cell.length_b   1.000
_cell.length_c   1.000
_cell.angle_alpha   90.00
_cell.angle_beta   90.00
_cell.angle_gamma   90.00
#
_symmetry.space_group_name_H-M   'P 1'
#
loop_
_entity.id
_entity.type
_entity.pdbx_description
1 polymer ?
#
loop_
_entity_poly.entity_id
_entity_poly.type
_entity_poly.pdbx_seq_one_letter_code
_entity_poly.pdbx_strand_id
1 'polypeptide(L)'
;MYLDFYIDENSIQMKQHAKDIDSFPKRLDKIKSFFLSLKLSNRTIFILMGIAATIWFLVRVIPKPQRAYYPCMRAAAPIMSGFIIYLFSLGGSVVYFRKSLSRFRQTHYKKAFFLAFISFVLLAAFAIKDARNALAASGSITFTRGVLPDGPNNPMGTGFGIFPGRVAWIMNKAATNENCKDVLSDAFFMAENNNQDTINKMADNGIKLIGGNSTVKGSWGAIFRSFNKKKTGTESDYSPTQTIFIKINNGQAGWAINSSDLSETGVDSSTGVSNAAISETTPATVLAIVRQLVDSCNIPQEKIYVSEPMTHVYKSTSDIILDKYPKVKILDKENYTSLGRTTSTGWTEKAIVYSDKGDVMPDAIDDAIINEMYNADYQINIAALKAHARTGVTLCAKQHFGSHGDHGSYGWGSFYLHDGLICVDNDAFTSTSRVDYHSYRVLTDLMGHEKLGRNTLLFIVDGLWGGIESTDMAVKWKTAPFNNNWPNSLS
;
A
#
# COMPACT_ATOMS: atom_id res chain seq x y z
N MET A 1 18.27 2.92 12.76
CA MET A 1 17.80 1.63 12.25
C MET A 1 18.96 1.03 11.45
N TYR A 2 19.78 0.21 12.09
CA TYR A 2 20.85 -0.53 11.40
C TYR A 2 20.19 -1.76 10.78
N LEU A 3 20.26 -1.85 9.47
CA LEU A 3 19.92 -3.06 8.71
C LEU A 3 21.20 -3.91 8.67
N ASP A 4 21.28 -4.95 9.50
CA ASP A 4 22.30 -5.97 9.33
C ASP A 4 21.93 -6.85 8.14
N PHE A 5 22.57 -6.61 7.02
CA PHE A 5 22.48 -7.48 5.85
C PHE A 5 23.36 -8.70 6.05
N TYR A 6 22.77 -9.88 6.00
CA TYR A 6 23.54 -11.12 5.85
C TYR A 6 23.97 -11.23 4.38
N ILE A 7 25.26 -11.10 4.13
CA ILE A 7 25.84 -11.14 2.77
C ILE A 7 26.26 -12.58 2.50
N ASP A 8 25.69 -13.18 1.45
CA ASP A 8 26.18 -14.44 0.86
C ASP A 8 27.55 -14.19 0.17
N GLU A 9 28.49 -15.14 0.30
CA GLU A 9 29.88 -15.03 -0.16
C GLU A 9 30.07 -14.81 -1.68
N ASN A 10 28.99 -14.84 -2.47
CA ASN A 10 29.03 -14.55 -3.91
C ASN A 10 28.93 -13.05 -4.28
N SER A 11 28.92 -12.14 -3.30
CA SER A 11 28.70 -10.69 -3.53
C SER A 11 30.00 -9.86 -3.72
N ILE A 12 31.15 -10.49 -3.92
CA ILE A 12 32.45 -9.77 -4.09
C ILE A 12 32.55 -8.96 -5.40
N GLN A 13 31.67 -9.24 -6.39
CA GLN A 13 31.66 -8.47 -7.65
C GLN A 13 30.96 -7.09 -7.57
N MET A 14 30.18 -6.80 -6.54
CA MET A 14 29.49 -5.50 -6.46
C MET A 14 30.34 -4.36 -5.88
N LYS A 15 31.47 -4.63 -5.25
CA LYS A 15 32.37 -3.58 -4.72
C LYS A 15 33.14 -2.82 -5.79
N GLN A 16 33.30 -3.36 -7.00
CA GLN A 16 34.02 -2.68 -8.08
C GLN A 16 33.16 -1.68 -8.86
N HIS A 17 31.80 -1.87 -8.91
CA HIS A 17 30.92 -0.91 -9.56
C HIS A 17 30.52 0.30 -8.69
N ALA A 18 30.72 0.24 -7.39
CA ALA A 18 30.42 1.37 -6.49
C ALA A 18 31.45 2.52 -6.60
N LYS A 19 32.64 2.28 -7.13
CA LYS A 19 33.67 3.33 -7.31
C LYS A 19 33.41 4.28 -8.48
N ASP A 20 32.61 3.87 -9.47
CA ASP A 20 32.30 4.70 -10.64
C ASP A 20 31.08 5.61 -10.46
N ILE A 21 30.30 5.43 -9.37
CA ILE A 21 29.12 6.25 -9.07
C ILE A 21 29.49 7.57 -8.37
N ASP A 22 30.64 7.65 -7.71
CA ASP A 22 31.10 8.85 -6.98
C ASP A 22 31.57 10.01 -7.87
N SER A 23 31.69 9.82 -9.18
CA SER A 23 32.08 10.90 -10.11
C SER A 23 30.88 11.69 -10.67
N PHE A 24 29.65 11.21 -10.54
CA PHE A 24 28.46 11.81 -11.09
C PHE A 24 27.86 12.98 -10.26
N PRO A 25 27.91 13.00 -8.93
CA PRO A 25 27.31 14.08 -8.12
C PRO A 25 28.01 15.43 -8.24
N LYS A 26 29.33 15.46 -8.33
CA LYS A 26 30.13 16.72 -8.29
C LYS A 26 29.93 17.64 -9.48
N ARG A 27 29.57 17.12 -10.66
CA ARG A 27 29.25 17.95 -11.82
C ARG A 27 27.85 18.55 -11.76
N LEU A 28 26.89 17.82 -11.23
CA LEU A 28 25.51 18.29 -11.03
C LEU A 28 25.43 19.36 -9.95
N ASP A 29 26.22 19.24 -8.88
CA ASP A 29 26.28 20.27 -7.83
C ASP A 29 26.88 21.58 -8.31
N LYS A 30 27.88 21.54 -9.20
CA LYS A 30 28.41 22.76 -9.84
C LYS A 30 27.38 23.42 -10.77
N ILE A 31 26.61 22.64 -11.51
CA ILE A 31 25.53 23.15 -12.37
C ILE A 31 24.41 23.73 -11.51
N LYS A 32 24.03 23.04 -10.45
CA LYS A 32 23.00 23.50 -9.50
C LYS A 32 23.42 24.78 -8.79
N SER A 33 24.66 24.86 -8.29
CA SER A 33 25.19 26.07 -7.65
C SER A 33 25.32 27.23 -8.63
N PHE A 34 25.67 26.98 -9.88
CA PHE A 34 25.67 27.99 -10.93
C PHE A 34 24.27 28.56 -11.20
N PHE A 35 23.23 27.70 -11.35
CA PHE A 35 21.86 28.16 -11.53
C PHE A 35 21.29 28.87 -10.32
N LEU A 36 21.62 28.43 -9.10
CA LEU A 36 21.24 29.12 -7.86
C LEU A 36 21.92 30.47 -7.69
N SER A 37 23.13 30.66 -8.23
CA SER A 37 23.84 31.93 -8.20
C SER A 37 23.26 33.01 -9.12
N LEU A 38 22.51 32.61 -10.15
CA LEU A 38 21.93 33.50 -11.16
C LEU A 38 20.70 34.29 -10.67
N LYS A 39 20.18 34.06 -9.45
CA LYS A 39 18.99 34.72 -8.89
C LYS A 39 17.85 34.95 -9.90
N LEU A 40 17.63 33.97 -10.79
CA LEU A 40 16.59 34.02 -11.81
C LEU A 40 15.21 33.97 -11.17
N SER A 41 14.26 34.75 -11.69
CA SER A 41 12.87 34.66 -11.22
C SER A 41 12.27 33.30 -11.56
N ASN A 42 11.31 32.83 -10.76
CA ASN A 42 10.62 31.56 -11.02
C ASN A 42 9.98 31.51 -12.41
N ARG A 43 9.54 32.64 -12.94
CA ARG A 43 9.01 32.76 -14.32
C ARG A 43 10.08 32.51 -15.37
N THR A 44 11.28 33.06 -15.17
CA THR A 44 12.41 32.84 -16.09
C THR A 44 12.84 31.39 -16.12
N ILE A 45 12.90 30.77 -14.94
CA ILE A 45 13.22 29.34 -14.81
C ILE A 45 12.16 28.49 -15.51
N PHE A 46 10.86 28.76 -15.30
CA PHE A 46 9.76 28.06 -15.96
C PHE A 46 9.83 28.17 -17.49
N ILE A 47 10.09 29.35 -18.01
CA ILE A 47 10.21 29.56 -19.46
C ILE A 47 11.41 28.79 -20.02
N LEU A 48 12.57 28.86 -19.38
CA LEU A 48 13.78 28.15 -19.83
C LEU A 48 13.58 26.62 -19.77
N MET A 49 12.99 26.11 -18.70
CA MET A 49 12.69 24.69 -18.55
C MET A 49 11.62 24.25 -19.57
N GLY A 50 10.60 25.06 -19.80
CA GLY A 50 9.54 24.79 -20.77
C GLY A 50 10.09 24.71 -22.22
N ILE A 51 10.96 25.63 -22.59
CA ILE A 51 11.65 25.61 -23.90
C ILE A 51 12.52 24.37 -24.01
N ALA A 52 13.36 24.09 -23.00
CA ALA A 52 14.25 22.93 -22.98
C ALA A 52 13.48 21.60 -23.06
N ALA A 53 12.42 21.46 -22.26
CA ALA A 53 11.56 20.27 -22.27
C ALA A 53 10.86 20.09 -23.63
N THR A 54 10.40 21.18 -24.24
CA THR A 54 9.74 21.14 -25.56
C THR A 54 10.72 20.70 -26.63
N ILE A 55 11.89 21.33 -26.72
CA ILE A 55 12.93 20.95 -27.69
C ILE A 55 13.35 19.51 -27.49
N TRP A 56 13.62 19.11 -26.25
CA TRP A 56 14.01 17.73 -25.89
C TRP A 56 12.96 16.71 -26.31
N PHE A 57 11.69 17.00 -26.04
CA PHE A 57 10.58 16.13 -26.41
C PHE A 57 10.46 15.99 -27.92
N LEU A 58 10.45 17.11 -28.66
CA LEU A 58 10.33 17.11 -30.12
C LEU A 58 11.48 16.37 -30.81
N VAL A 59 12.72 16.63 -30.41
CA VAL A 59 13.91 15.97 -31.00
C VAL A 59 13.92 14.47 -30.77
N ARG A 60 13.38 14.00 -29.63
CA ARG A 60 13.41 12.59 -29.26
C ARG A 60 12.19 11.81 -29.75
N VAL A 61 11.02 12.43 -29.79
CA VAL A 61 9.74 11.74 -30.05
C VAL A 61 9.35 11.80 -31.51
N ILE A 62 9.60 12.92 -32.22
CA ILE A 62 9.26 13.03 -33.65
C ILE A 62 9.92 11.94 -34.51
N PRO A 63 11.23 11.64 -34.37
CA PRO A 63 11.87 10.61 -35.18
C PRO A 63 11.46 9.19 -34.83
N LYS A 64 11.04 8.96 -33.57
CA LYS A 64 10.61 7.63 -33.04
C LYS A 64 9.50 7.80 -31.99
N PRO A 65 8.20 7.79 -32.38
CA PRO A 65 7.06 8.05 -31.48
C PRO A 65 7.00 7.13 -30.26
N GLN A 66 7.46 5.89 -30.37
CA GLN A 66 7.52 4.94 -29.24
C GLN A 66 8.37 5.45 -28.05
N ARG A 67 9.26 6.41 -28.26
CA ARG A 67 10.04 7.00 -27.17
C ARG A 67 9.24 7.91 -26.25
N ALA A 68 8.01 8.30 -26.62
CA ALA A 68 7.11 9.06 -25.76
C ALA A 68 6.82 8.32 -24.43
N TYR A 69 6.86 6.99 -24.45
CA TYR A 69 6.64 6.15 -23.26
C TYR A 69 7.86 5.99 -22.35
N TYR A 70 9.01 6.51 -22.71
CA TYR A 70 10.21 6.43 -21.86
C TYR A 70 10.08 7.31 -20.60
N PRO A 71 10.59 6.89 -19.44
CA PRO A 71 10.46 7.64 -18.19
C PRO A 71 10.89 9.10 -18.28
N CYS A 72 11.99 9.38 -19.01
CA CYS A 72 12.48 10.74 -19.21
C CYS A 72 11.55 11.59 -20.08
N MET A 73 10.82 11.00 -21.03
CA MET A 73 9.84 11.70 -21.84
C MET A 73 8.53 11.91 -21.08
N ARG A 74 8.12 10.95 -20.28
CA ARG A 74 6.96 11.09 -19.37
C ARG A 74 7.19 12.18 -18.32
N ALA A 75 8.41 12.39 -17.87
CA ALA A 75 8.76 13.49 -16.97
C ALA A 75 8.80 14.87 -17.71
N ALA A 76 9.21 14.90 -18.97
CA ALA A 76 9.27 16.13 -19.76
C ALA A 76 7.90 16.58 -20.31
N ALA A 77 6.99 15.64 -20.58
CA ALA A 77 5.69 15.90 -21.19
C ALA A 77 4.80 16.88 -20.38
N PRO A 78 4.65 16.78 -19.06
CA PRO A 78 3.88 17.75 -18.27
C PRO A 78 4.47 19.17 -18.32
N ILE A 79 5.80 19.29 -18.28
CA ILE A 79 6.50 20.59 -18.35
C ILE A 79 6.27 21.22 -19.71
N MET A 80 6.44 20.45 -20.77
CA MET A 80 6.18 20.89 -22.15
C MET A 80 4.72 21.31 -22.36
N SER A 81 3.77 20.45 -21.98
CA SER A 81 2.33 20.75 -22.15
C SER A 81 1.91 21.97 -21.34
N GLY A 82 2.39 22.09 -20.09
CA GLY A 82 2.17 23.27 -19.25
C GLY A 82 2.71 24.55 -19.89
N PHE A 83 3.88 24.50 -20.50
CA PHE A 83 4.51 25.63 -21.18
C PHE A 83 3.77 26.01 -22.48
N ILE A 84 3.34 25.02 -23.26
CA ILE A 84 2.55 25.26 -24.49
C ILE A 84 1.20 25.92 -24.13
N ILE A 85 0.50 25.43 -23.15
CA ILE A 85 -0.76 26.02 -22.65
C ILE A 85 -0.52 27.46 -22.18
N TYR A 86 0.57 27.70 -21.47
CA TYR A 86 0.98 29.04 -21.03
C TYR A 86 1.15 30.01 -22.21
N LEU A 87 1.88 29.59 -23.28
CA LEU A 87 2.09 30.42 -24.48
C LEU A 87 0.78 30.70 -25.21
N PHE A 88 -0.08 29.67 -25.38
CA PHE A 88 -1.38 29.85 -26.06
C PHE A 88 -2.33 30.75 -25.24
N SER A 89 -2.36 30.61 -23.91
CA SER A 89 -3.20 31.45 -23.08
C SER A 89 -2.76 32.91 -23.10
N LEU A 90 -1.48 33.16 -22.96
CA LEU A 90 -0.93 34.51 -22.98
C LEU A 90 -1.04 35.14 -24.38
N GLY A 91 -0.58 34.43 -25.40
CA GLY A 91 -0.63 34.90 -26.79
C GLY A 91 -2.07 35.07 -27.27
N GLY A 92 -2.93 34.15 -26.98
CA GLY A 92 -4.36 34.23 -27.30
C GLY A 92 -5.04 35.43 -26.64
N SER A 93 -4.80 35.66 -25.35
CA SER A 93 -5.32 36.81 -24.62
C SER A 93 -4.94 38.14 -25.31
N VAL A 94 -3.66 38.34 -25.64
CA VAL A 94 -3.18 39.53 -26.29
C VAL A 94 -3.82 39.73 -27.67
N VAL A 95 -3.94 38.67 -28.48
CA VAL A 95 -4.55 38.72 -29.81
C VAL A 95 -6.03 39.11 -29.74
N TYR A 96 -6.78 38.44 -28.85
CA TYR A 96 -8.22 38.75 -28.70
C TYR A 96 -8.43 40.14 -28.12
N PHE A 97 -7.59 40.59 -27.21
CA PHE A 97 -7.64 41.96 -26.68
C PHE A 97 -7.40 43.00 -27.76
N ARG A 98 -6.39 42.82 -28.60
CA ARG A 98 -6.11 43.73 -29.77
C ARG A 98 -7.28 43.74 -30.75
N LYS A 99 -7.85 42.58 -31.06
CA LYS A 99 -9.05 42.48 -31.93
C LYS A 99 -10.27 43.15 -31.31
N SER A 100 -10.45 43.06 -30.00
CA SER A 100 -11.50 43.74 -29.27
C SER A 100 -11.37 45.26 -29.42
N LEU A 101 -10.20 45.82 -29.16
CA LEU A 101 -9.93 47.24 -29.31
C LEU A 101 -10.17 47.73 -30.77
N SER A 102 -9.77 46.95 -31.78
CA SER A 102 -10.04 47.24 -33.18
C SER A 102 -11.53 47.31 -33.48
N ARG A 103 -12.31 46.32 -32.97
CA ARG A 103 -13.77 46.27 -33.16
C ARG A 103 -14.51 47.38 -32.38
N PHE A 104 -14.00 47.74 -31.22
CA PHE A 104 -14.49 48.88 -30.45
C PHE A 104 -14.36 50.20 -31.20
N ARG A 105 -13.18 50.44 -31.82
CA ARG A 105 -12.92 51.59 -32.67
C ARG A 105 -13.81 51.64 -33.95
N GLN A 106 -14.30 50.47 -34.40
CA GLN A 106 -15.21 50.33 -35.54
C GLN A 106 -16.70 50.37 -35.12
N THR A 107 -17.03 50.80 -33.89
CA THR A 107 -18.37 50.88 -33.31
C THR A 107 -19.14 49.54 -33.21
N HIS A 108 -18.44 48.41 -33.38
CA HIS A 108 -19.04 47.07 -33.24
C HIS A 108 -18.99 46.59 -31.80
N TYR A 109 -19.67 47.25 -30.89
CA TYR A 109 -19.58 47.08 -29.44
C TYR A 109 -19.89 45.64 -28.97
N LYS A 110 -20.93 44.98 -29.49
CA LYS A 110 -21.25 43.60 -29.13
C LYS A 110 -20.11 42.62 -29.42
N LYS A 111 -19.48 42.75 -30.60
CA LYS A 111 -18.33 41.91 -30.98
C LYS A 111 -17.08 42.29 -30.18
N ALA A 112 -16.89 43.55 -29.87
CA ALA A 112 -15.78 44.02 -29.04
C ALA A 112 -15.88 43.45 -27.61
N PHE A 113 -17.06 43.52 -26.99
CA PHE A 113 -17.31 42.95 -25.66
C PHE A 113 -17.09 41.43 -25.63
N PHE A 114 -17.58 40.71 -26.63
CA PHE A 114 -17.38 39.26 -26.71
C PHE A 114 -15.89 38.89 -26.81
N LEU A 115 -15.12 39.59 -27.63
CA LEU A 115 -13.67 39.38 -27.75
C LEU A 115 -12.90 39.78 -26.49
N ALA A 116 -13.35 40.83 -25.77
CA ALA A 116 -12.78 41.22 -24.49
C ALA A 116 -13.05 40.13 -23.45
N PHE A 117 -14.25 39.57 -23.44
CA PHE A 117 -14.62 38.46 -22.51
C PHE A 117 -13.74 37.23 -22.76
N ILE A 118 -13.54 36.81 -24.01
CA ILE A 118 -12.62 35.71 -24.36
C ILE A 118 -11.19 35.99 -23.86
N SER A 119 -10.71 37.22 -24.10
CA SER A 119 -9.38 37.66 -23.64
C SER A 119 -9.29 37.56 -22.10
N PHE A 120 -10.31 37.99 -21.39
CA PHE A 120 -10.40 37.94 -19.95
C PHE A 120 -10.43 36.50 -19.41
N VAL A 121 -11.22 35.61 -20.03
CA VAL A 121 -11.29 34.18 -19.66
C VAL A 121 -9.92 33.52 -19.84
N LEU A 122 -9.23 33.77 -20.94
CA LEU A 122 -7.87 33.27 -21.17
C LEU A 122 -6.86 33.80 -20.15
N LEU A 123 -6.97 35.08 -19.79
CA LEU A 123 -6.12 35.69 -18.76
C LEU A 123 -6.47 35.19 -17.36
N ALA A 124 -7.74 34.99 -17.06
CA ALA A 124 -8.19 34.41 -15.79
C ALA A 124 -7.76 32.95 -15.64
N ALA A 125 -7.88 32.14 -16.70
CA ALA A 125 -7.37 30.76 -16.70
C ALA A 125 -5.84 30.71 -16.45
N PHE A 126 -5.12 31.67 -17.00
CA PHE A 126 -3.70 31.88 -16.74
C PHE A 126 -3.43 32.24 -15.26
N ALA A 127 -4.16 33.22 -14.73
CA ALA A 127 -4.00 33.70 -13.35
C ALA A 127 -4.41 32.65 -12.31
N ILE A 128 -5.46 31.87 -12.56
CA ILE A 128 -5.92 30.77 -11.71
C ILE A 128 -4.87 29.66 -11.66
N LYS A 129 -4.24 29.35 -12.81
CA LYS A 129 -3.14 28.38 -12.86
C LYS A 129 -1.89 28.87 -12.12
N ASP A 130 -1.54 30.15 -12.25
CA ASP A 130 -0.44 30.76 -11.50
C ASP A 130 -0.74 30.82 -9.99
N ALA A 131 -1.99 31.13 -9.61
CA ALA A 131 -2.43 31.11 -8.23
C ALA A 131 -2.48 29.69 -7.65
N ARG A 132 -2.95 28.70 -8.39
CA ARG A 132 -2.87 27.28 -8.00
C ARG A 132 -1.43 26.80 -7.90
N ASN A 133 -0.56 27.18 -8.82
CA ASN A 133 0.86 26.85 -8.76
C ASN A 133 1.57 27.58 -7.60
N ALA A 134 1.17 28.81 -7.26
CA ALA A 134 1.69 29.55 -6.11
C ALA A 134 1.16 28.98 -4.78
N LEU A 135 -0.11 28.57 -4.71
CA LEU A 135 -0.69 27.86 -3.58
C LEU A 135 -0.11 26.45 -3.45
N ALA A 136 0.09 25.73 -4.58
CA ALA A 136 0.78 24.46 -4.58
C ALA A 136 2.28 24.62 -4.23
N ALA A 137 2.93 25.72 -4.61
CA ALA A 137 4.31 25.99 -4.22
C ALA A 137 4.46 26.47 -2.78
N SER A 138 3.43 27.05 -2.18
CA SER A 138 3.42 27.42 -0.76
C SER A 138 3.04 26.25 0.17
N GLY A 139 2.50 25.15 -0.41
CA GLY A 139 2.11 23.93 0.33
C GLY A 139 2.64 22.62 -0.24
N SER A 140 3.29 22.60 -1.41
CA SER A 140 3.87 21.38 -1.93
C SER A 140 5.24 21.13 -1.32
N ILE A 141 5.24 20.32 -0.29
CA ILE A 141 6.41 19.58 0.13
C ILE A 141 6.76 18.65 -1.03
N THR A 142 7.74 19.05 -1.82
CA THR A 142 8.30 18.18 -2.87
C THR A 142 9.05 17.06 -2.17
N PHE A 143 8.42 15.91 -2.00
CA PHE A 143 9.11 14.72 -1.53
C PHE A 143 10.17 14.36 -2.57
N THR A 144 11.40 14.70 -2.30
CA THR A 144 12.53 14.04 -2.95
C THR A 144 12.52 12.61 -2.44
N ARG A 145 12.42 11.64 -3.35
CA ARG A 145 12.33 10.21 -3.02
C ARG A 145 13.38 9.85 -1.97
N GLY A 146 12.95 9.55 -0.75
CA GLY A 146 13.80 9.11 0.35
C GLY A 146 14.19 10.14 1.42
N VAL A 147 13.76 11.41 1.31
CA VAL A 147 14.02 12.41 2.37
C VAL A 147 12.69 13.05 2.79
N LEU A 148 12.28 12.78 4.02
CA LEU A 148 11.18 13.51 4.64
C LEU A 148 11.62 14.96 4.92
N PRO A 149 10.73 15.97 4.81
CA PRO A 149 11.06 17.38 4.99
C PRO A 149 11.66 17.69 6.37
N ASP A 150 11.21 16.98 7.37
CA ASP A 150 11.57 17.10 8.79
C ASP A 150 12.56 15.97 9.23
N GLY A 151 13.05 15.18 8.28
CA GLY A 151 13.93 14.04 8.56
C GLY A 151 13.19 12.83 9.15
N PRO A 152 13.91 11.76 9.50
CA PRO A 152 13.32 10.61 10.14
C PRO A 152 12.84 10.96 11.55
N ASN A 153 11.58 10.64 11.85
CA ASN A 153 11.03 10.77 13.19
C ASN A 153 11.79 9.88 14.18
N ASN A 154 12.01 10.39 15.38
CA ASN A 154 12.50 9.56 16.47
C ASN A 154 11.45 8.45 16.78
N PRO A 155 11.89 7.20 17.02
CA PRO A 155 10.96 6.16 17.42
C PRO A 155 10.22 6.56 18.69
N MET A 156 8.88 6.46 18.67
CA MET A 156 8.06 6.69 19.85
C MET A 156 8.02 5.44 20.71
N GLY A 157 8.67 5.49 21.87
CA GLY A 157 8.72 4.39 22.83
C GLY A 157 9.70 3.28 22.47
N THR A 158 9.62 2.18 23.21
CA THR A 158 10.47 1.00 23.05
C THR A 158 9.80 -0.01 22.12
N GLY A 159 10.54 -0.50 21.13
CA GLY A 159 10.04 -1.54 20.23
C GLY A 159 9.61 -2.82 20.95
N PHE A 160 8.61 -3.50 20.40
CA PHE A 160 8.14 -4.81 20.87
C PHE A 160 8.91 -5.95 20.19
N GLY A 161 8.80 -7.15 20.74
CA GLY A 161 9.43 -8.36 20.24
C GLY A 161 10.72 -8.72 20.95
N ILE A 162 11.23 -9.93 20.66
CA ILE A 162 12.43 -10.50 21.29
C ILE A 162 13.65 -9.64 20.92
N PHE A 163 13.72 -9.21 19.67
CA PHE A 163 14.79 -8.36 19.13
C PHE A 163 14.14 -7.13 18.51
N PRO A 164 13.91 -6.06 19.26
CA PRO A 164 13.27 -4.85 18.76
C PRO A 164 13.96 -4.31 17.51
N GLY A 165 13.18 -4.03 16.46
CA GLY A 165 13.69 -3.53 15.18
C GLY A 165 14.17 -4.62 14.20
N ARG A 166 14.19 -5.90 14.60
CA ARG A 166 14.53 -7.00 13.67
C ARG A 166 13.36 -7.28 12.72
N VAL A 167 13.67 -7.32 11.43
CA VAL A 167 12.79 -7.82 10.36
C VAL A 167 13.50 -9.02 9.72
N ALA A 168 12.80 -10.14 9.59
CA ALA A 168 13.26 -11.26 8.76
C ALA A 168 12.67 -11.11 7.36
N TRP A 169 13.49 -11.16 6.35
CA TRP A 169 13.06 -11.14 4.96
C TRP A 169 13.64 -12.36 4.24
N ILE A 170 12.77 -13.25 3.81
CA ILE A 170 13.12 -14.51 3.16
C ILE A 170 12.61 -14.45 1.72
N MET A 171 13.49 -14.62 0.77
CA MET A 171 13.16 -14.65 -0.65
C MET A 171 13.61 -15.95 -1.30
N ASN A 172 12.72 -16.58 -2.08
CA ASN A 172 13.07 -17.76 -2.86
C ASN A 172 12.24 -17.81 -4.16
N LYS A 173 12.89 -17.69 -5.30
CA LYS A 173 12.25 -17.69 -6.62
C LYS A 173 11.49 -18.98 -6.95
N ALA A 174 11.84 -20.11 -6.29
CA ALA A 174 11.14 -21.37 -6.47
C ALA A 174 9.82 -21.46 -5.67
N ALA A 175 9.43 -20.38 -4.95
CA ALA A 175 8.19 -20.36 -4.16
C ALA A 175 6.94 -20.29 -5.05
N THR A 176 7.03 -19.58 -6.19
CA THR A 176 5.91 -19.37 -7.09
C THR A 176 6.23 -19.82 -8.52
N ASN A 177 5.17 -20.10 -9.30
CA ASN A 177 5.29 -20.37 -10.72
C ASN A 177 5.60 -19.07 -11.48
N GLU A 178 6.80 -18.95 -12.06
CA GLU A 178 7.19 -17.78 -12.83
C GLU A 178 6.27 -17.51 -14.03
N ASN A 179 5.66 -18.54 -14.59
CA ASN A 179 4.82 -18.47 -15.79
C ASN A 179 3.34 -18.22 -15.49
N CYS A 180 2.94 -18.10 -14.23
CA CYS A 180 1.58 -17.75 -13.84
C CYS A 180 1.14 -16.43 -14.48
N LYS A 181 -0.09 -16.39 -14.99
CA LYS A 181 -0.67 -15.21 -15.68
C LYS A 181 -1.54 -14.37 -14.77
N ASP A 182 -1.86 -14.90 -13.59
CA ASP A 182 -2.78 -14.32 -12.61
C ASP A 182 -4.17 -13.96 -13.16
N VAL A 183 -4.68 -14.82 -14.03
CA VAL A 183 -6.07 -14.84 -14.47
C VAL A 183 -6.82 -15.95 -13.74
N LEU A 184 -8.17 -15.88 -13.63
CA LEU A 184 -8.95 -16.87 -12.87
C LEU A 184 -8.69 -18.34 -13.25
N SER A 185 -8.34 -18.63 -14.50
CA SER A 185 -7.98 -19.98 -14.96
C SER A 185 -6.52 -20.36 -14.68
N ASP A 186 -5.69 -19.43 -14.20
CA ASP A 186 -4.27 -19.58 -13.88
C ASP A 186 -3.90 -18.52 -12.84
N ALA A 187 -4.52 -18.61 -11.65
CA ALA A 187 -4.47 -17.56 -10.64
C ALA A 187 -3.39 -17.81 -9.59
N PHE A 188 -2.92 -16.74 -8.96
CA PHE A 188 -1.90 -16.75 -7.91
C PHE A 188 -2.25 -17.69 -6.74
N PHE A 189 -3.54 -17.84 -6.42
CA PHE A 189 -4.01 -18.65 -5.29
C PHE A 189 -4.08 -20.15 -5.58
N MET A 190 -3.95 -20.59 -6.85
CA MET A 190 -4.01 -21.98 -7.23
C MET A 190 -2.79 -22.77 -6.75
N ALA A 191 -3.01 -24.04 -6.37
CA ALA A 191 -1.98 -24.87 -5.78
C ALA A 191 -0.79 -25.11 -6.73
N GLU A 192 -1.03 -25.24 -8.02
CA GLU A 192 0.00 -25.42 -9.06
C GLU A 192 0.90 -24.21 -9.26
N ASN A 193 0.47 -23.05 -8.82
CA ASN A 193 1.25 -21.81 -8.89
C ASN A 193 2.08 -21.55 -7.63
N ASN A 194 1.96 -22.40 -6.60
CA ASN A 194 2.60 -22.21 -5.31
C ASN A 194 3.35 -23.49 -4.88
N ASN A 195 4.66 -23.40 -4.74
CA ASN A 195 5.45 -24.50 -4.21
C ASN A 195 5.37 -24.53 -2.68
N GLN A 196 4.40 -25.26 -2.13
CA GLN A 196 4.12 -25.31 -0.70
C GLN A 196 5.33 -25.74 0.13
N ASP A 197 6.16 -26.67 -0.34
CA ASP A 197 7.37 -27.10 0.40
C ASP A 197 8.40 -25.99 0.51
N THR A 198 8.57 -25.24 -0.56
CA THR A 198 9.46 -24.06 -0.55
C THR A 198 8.91 -22.98 0.37
N ILE A 199 7.61 -22.69 0.30
CA ILE A 199 6.94 -21.70 1.15
C ILE A 199 7.03 -22.10 2.63
N ASN A 200 6.82 -23.39 2.93
CA ASN A 200 6.99 -23.92 4.29
C ASN A 200 8.42 -23.68 4.82
N LYS A 201 9.45 -23.95 4.00
CA LYS A 201 10.85 -23.70 4.38
C LYS A 201 11.13 -22.20 4.57
N MET A 202 10.56 -21.33 3.74
CA MET A 202 10.66 -19.88 3.89
C MET A 202 10.06 -19.43 5.22
N ALA A 203 8.83 -19.87 5.54
CA ALA A 203 8.17 -19.56 6.80
C ALA A 203 8.96 -20.11 8.01
N ASP A 204 9.49 -21.34 7.91
CA ASP A 204 10.31 -21.95 8.97
C ASP A 204 11.61 -21.16 9.22
N ASN A 205 12.25 -20.68 8.17
CA ASN A 205 13.45 -19.87 8.29
C ASN A 205 13.11 -18.48 8.85
N GLY A 206 12.02 -17.85 8.41
CA GLY A 206 11.55 -16.58 8.91
C GLY A 206 11.30 -16.61 10.41
N ILE A 207 10.55 -17.61 10.89
CA ILE A 207 10.23 -17.72 12.32
C ILE A 207 11.47 -18.03 13.17
N LYS A 208 12.42 -18.83 12.66
CA LYS A 208 13.70 -19.08 13.34
C LYS A 208 14.54 -17.81 13.48
N LEU A 209 14.58 -16.99 12.47
CA LEU A 209 15.29 -15.70 12.53
C LEU A 209 14.63 -14.74 13.52
N ILE A 210 13.30 -14.63 13.51
CA ILE A 210 12.57 -13.75 14.45
C ILE A 210 12.65 -14.25 15.88
N GLY A 211 12.50 -15.56 16.10
CA GLY A 211 12.55 -16.16 17.44
C GLY A 211 13.94 -16.39 17.97
N GLY A 212 14.99 -16.28 17.12
CA GLY A 212 16.37 -16.47 17.51
C GLY A 212 16.70 -17.91 17.98
N ASN A 213 16.01 -18.93 17.44
CA ASN A 213 16.19 -20.31 17.82
C ASN A 213 16.40 -21.21 16.58
N SER A 214 17.08 -22.34 16.76
CA SER A 214 17.38 -23.27 15.66
C SER A 214 16.17 -24.09 15.20
N THR A 215 15.11 -24.17 16.01
CA THR A 215 13.90 -24.94 15.72
C THR A 215 12.69 -24.04 15.64
N VAL A 216 11.70 -24.41 14.81
CA VAL A 216 10.41 -23.71 14.70
C VAL A 216 9.69 -23.67 16.06
N LYS A 217 9.58 -24.80 16.73
CA LYS A 217 8.95 -24.89 18.06
C LYS A 217 9.64 -23.98 19.10
N GLY A 218 10.97 -24.02 19.14
CA GLY A 218 11.75 -23.18 20.07
C GLY A 218 11.58 -21.69 19.80
N SER A 219 11.47 -21.31 18.53
CA SER A 219 11.26 -19.93 18.11
C SER A 219 9.87 -19.43 18.48
N TRP A 220 8.82 -20.20 18.21
CA TRP A 220 7.46 -19.86 18.66
C TRP A 220 7.37 -19.77 20.19
N GLY A 221 7.98 -20.71 20.91
CA GLY A 221 8.04 -20.65 22.38
C GLY A 221 8.72 -19.37 22.88
N ALA A 222 9.83 -18.96 22.27
CA ALA A 222 10.50 -17.71 22.61
C ALA A 222 9.61 -16.49 22.31
N ILE A 223 8.90 -16.49 21.18
CA ILE A 223 7.97 -15.42 20.80
C ILE A 223 6.82 -15.33 21.80
N PHE A 224 6.18 -16.44 22.14
CA PHE A 224 5.09 -16.47 23.16
C PHE A 224 5.57 -15.95 24.51
N ARG A 225 6.70 -16.44 25.02
CA ARG A 225 7.25 -15.98 26.31
C ARG A 225 7.55 -14.49 26.33
N SER A 226 8.20 -14.00 25.28
CA SER A 226 8.49 -12.56 25.16
C SER A 226 7.23 -11.71 25.13
N PHE A 227 6.23 -12.15 24.36
CA PHE A 227 4.96 -11.45 24.23
C PHE A 227 4.19 -11.46 25.56
N ASN A 228 4.07 -12.62 26.22
CA ASN A 228 3.39 -12.76 27.50
C ASN A 228 4.06 -11.92 28.60
N LYS A 229 5.39 -11.91 28.64
CA LYS A 229 6.13 -11.04 29.57
C LYS A 229 5.76 -9.56 29.40
N LYS A 230 5.64 -9.09 28.15
CA LYS A 230 5.25 -7.70 27.88
C LYS A 230 3.78 -7.42 28.20
N LYS A 231 2.90 -8.39 27.93
CA LYS A 231 1.45 -8.26 28.13
C LYS A 231 1.04 -8.37 29.59
N THR A 232 1.65 -9.28 30.34
CA THR A 232 1.23 -9.65 31.71
C THR A 232 2.29 -9.38 32.78
N GLY A 233 3.51 -9.01 32.40
CA GLY A 233 4.66 -8.90 33.31
C GLY A 233 5.38 -10.22 33.57
N THR A 234 4.82 -11.38 33.15
CA THR A 234 5.34 -12.73 33.48
C THR A 234 5.66 -13.50 32.19
N GLU A 235 6.85 -14.09 32.11
CA GLU A 235 7.18 -15.03 31.06
C GLU A 235 6.36 -16.32 31.22
N SER A 236 5.60 -16.68 30.20
CA SER A 236 4.84 -17.92 30.13
C SER A 236 4.75 -18.44 28.71
N ASP A 237 4.78 -19.76 28.56
CA ASP A 237 4.52 -20.42 27.28
C ASP A 237 3.04 -20.31 26.88
N TYR A 238 2.74 -20.67 25.64
CA TYR A 238 1.37 -20.86 25.19
C TYR A 238 0.66 -21.95 26.02
N SER A 239 -0.58 -21.67 26.41
CA SER A 239 -1.46 -22.65 27.06
C SER A 239 -2.49 -23.20 26.07
N PRO A 240 -2.79 -24.55 26.10
CA PRO A 240 -3.79 -25.15 25.20
C PRO A 240 -5.21 -24.60 25.33
N THR A 241 -5.49 -23.81 26.37
CA THR A 241 -6.78 -23.12 26.54
C THR A 241 -6.87 -21.84 25.76
N GLN A 242 -5.74 -21.24 25.40
CA GLN A 242 -5.64 -19.95 24.73
C GLN A 242 -5.96 -20.05 23.23
N THR A 243 -6.44 -18.96 22.68
CA THR A 243 -6.88 -18.85 21.28
C THR A 243 -5.94 -17.96 20.46
N ILE A 244 -5.76 -18.32 19.20
CA ILE A 244 -4.98 -17.56 18.21
C ILE A 244 -5.91 -17.14 17.08
N PHE A 245 -5.95 -15.86 16.79
CA PHE A 245 -6.68 -15.30 15.66
C PHE A 245 -5.71 -14.89 14.54
N ILE A 246 -5.82 -15.52 13.39
CA ILE A 246 -5.04 -15.21 12.21
C ILE A 246 -5.86 -14.29 11.30
N LYS A 247 -5.49 -13.01 11.26
CA LYS A 247 -6.08 -12.01 10.38
C LYS A 247 -5.39 -12.07 9.02
N ILE A 248 -6.14 -12.35 7.98
CA ILE A 248 -5.66 -12.37 6.59
C ILE A 248 -6.17 -11.15 5.81
N ASN A 249 -5.66 -10.90 4.62
CA ASN A 249 -6.13 -9.85 3.71
C ASN A 249 -6.93 -10.43 2.56
N ASN A 250 -8.24 -10.52 2.74
CA ASN A 250 -9.21 -10.88 1.71
C ASN A 250 -10.25 -9.76 1.56
N GLY A 251 -9.80 -8.50 1.56
CA GLY A 251 -10.67 -7.33 1.58
C GLY A 251 -11.64 -7.24 0.40
N GLN A 252 -11.31 -7.84 -0.73
CA GLN A 252 -12.17 -7.85 -1.93
C GLN A 252 -13.19 -9.00 -1.93
N ALA A 253 -13.11 -9.94 -1.01
CA ALA A 253 -14.10 -11.00 -0.83
C ALA A 253 -15.48 -10.48 -0.38
N GLY A 254 -15.64 -9.17 -0.19
CA GLY A 254 -16.94 -8.52 0.00
C GLY A 254 -17.75 -8.36 -1.28
N TRP A 255 -17.10 -8.39 -2.46
CA TRP A 255 -17.75 -8.19 -3.76
C TRP A 255 -17.21 -9.10 -4.88
N ALA A 256 -15.94 -9.48 -4.86
CA ALA A 256 -15.31 -10.35 -5.86
C ALA A 256 -15.41 -11.83 -5.46
N ILE A 257 -16.60 -12.28 -5.05
CA ILE A 257 -16.86 -13.60 -4.52
C ILE A 257 -18.18 -14.16 -5.04
N ASN A 258 -18.22 -15.48 -5.28
CA ASN A 258 -19.44 -16.20 -5.55
C ASN A 258 -20.12 -16.56 -4.21
N SER A 259 -21.28 -15.99 -3.95
CA SER A 259 -22.01 -16.20 -2.68
C SER A 259 -22.50 -17.66 -2.47
N SER A 260 -22.50 -18.50 -3.49
CA SER A 260 -22.95 -19.89 -3.36
C SER A 260 -21.89 -20.83 -2.79
N ASP A 261 -20.61 -20.57 -3.03
CA ASP A 261 -19.50 -21.45 -2.63
C ASP A 261 -18.26 -20.70 -2.10
N LEU A 262 -18.33 -19.37 -2.06
CA LEU A 262 -17.25 -18.46 -1.63
C LEU A 262 -15.97 -18.55 -2.48
N SER A 263 -16.10 -18.95 -3.73
CA SER A 263 -15.00 -18.94 -4.71
C SER A 263 -14.76 -17.54 -5.25
N GLU A 264 -13.54 -17.30 -5.72
CA GLU A 264 -13.12 -16.07 -6.35
C GLU A 264 -13.81 -15.85 -7.69
N THR A 265 -14.37 -14.67 -7.94
CA THR A 265 -15.03 -14.34 -9.22
C THR A 265 -14.18 -13.45 -10.13
N GLY A 266 -13.05 -12.97 -9.63
CA GLY A 266 -12.16 -12.09 -10.38
C GLY A 266 -12.59 -10.64 -10.45
N VAL A 267 -11.82 -9.86 -11.18
CA VAL A 267 -12.03 -8.40 -11.36
C VAL A 267 -12.85 -8.18 -12.63
N ASP A 268 -13.76 -7.22 -12.53
CA ASP A 268 -14.55 -6.80 -13.67
C ASP A 268 -13.71 -6.01 -14.69
N SER A 269 -14.25 -5.82 -15.90
CA SER A 269 -13.60 -5.13 -17.01
C SER A 269 -13.40 -3.61 -16.79
N SER A 270 -13.88 -3.04 -15.69
CA SER A 270 -13.71 -1.61 -15.38
C SER A 270 -12.26 -1.23 -15.17
N THR A 271 -11.42 -2.18 -14.77
CA THR A 271 -9.98 -2.03 -14.62
C THR A 271 -9.19 -2.33 -15.92
N GLY A 272 -9.86 -2.72 -16.99
CA GLY A 272 -9.26 -3.15 -18.25
C GLY A 272 -8.72 -4.60 -18.24
N VAL A 273 -8.88 -5.32 -17.14
CA VAL A 273 -8.46 -6.72 -16.98
C VAL A 273 -9.68 -7.57 -16.62
N SER A 274 -10.26 -8.26 -17.59
CA SER A 274 -11.33 -9.20 -17.32
C SER A 274 -10.76 -10.54 -16.81
N ASN A 275 -11.45 -11.13 -15.82
CA ASN A 275 -11.08 -12.43 -15.21
C ASN A 275 -9.70 -12.46 -14.51
N ALA A 276 -9.16 -11.33 -14.08
CA ALA A 276 -7.95 -11.29 -13.27
C ALA A 276 -8.25 -11.65 -11.82
N ALA A 277 -7.36 -12.38 -11.17
CA ALA A 277 -7.43 -12.57 -9.72
C ALA A 277 -6.89 -11.33 -9.00
N ILE A 278 -7.59 -10.88 -7.94
CA ILE A 278 -7.14 -9.75 -7.15
C ILE A 278 -6.04 -10.21 -6.19
N SER A 279 -4.90 -9.52 -6.18
CA SER A 279 -3.78 -9.83 -5.28
C SER A 279 -4.16 -9.65 -3.81
N GLU A 280 -4.20 -10.75 -3.08
CA GLU A 280 -4.53 -10.81 -1.65
C GLU A 280 -3.63 -11.80 -0.92
N THR A 281 -3.88 -12.10 0.36
CA THR A 281 -3.07 -13.08 1.10
C THR A 281 -3.12 -14.44 0.44
N THR A 282 -1.95 -15.00 0.12
CA THR A 282 -1.81 -16.30 -0.56
C THR A 282 -2.25 -17.44 0.37
N PRO A 283 -3.14 -18.34 -0.07
CA PRO A 283 -3.57 -19.48 0.73
C PRO A 283 -2.39 -20.34 1.25
N ALA A 284 -1.36 -20.52 0.43
CA ALA A 284 -0.17 -21.27 0.78
C ALA A 284 0.63 -20.66 1.95
N THR A 285 0.67 -19.33 2.07
CA THR A 285 1.29 -18.65 3.22
C THR A 285 0.51 -18.91 4.50
N VAL A 286 -0.81 -18.80 4.45
CA VAL A 286 -1.68 -19.07 5.61
C VAL A 286 -1.51 -20.52 6.08
N LEU A 287 -1.53 -21.46 5.15
CA LEU A 287 -1.32 -22.88 5.43
C LEU A 287 0.06 -23.13 6.07
N ALA A 288 1.12 -22.46 5.62
CA ALA A 288 2.46 -22.62 6.20
C ALA A 288 2.51 -22.19 7.67
N ILE A 289 1.80 -21.12 8.04
CA ILE A 289 1.71 -20.65 9.43
C ILE A 289 0.84 -21.58 10.28
N VAL A 290 -0.33 -21.99 9.78
CA VAL A 290 -1.19 -22.97 10.47
C VAL A 290 -0.43 -24.28 10.72
N ARG A 291 0.31 -24.79 9.73
CA ARG A 291 1.18 -25.97 9.88
C ARG A 291 2.20 -25.80 11.02
N GLN A 292 2.86 -24.66 11.12
CA GLN A 292 3.81 -24.43 12.22
C GLN A 292 3.13 -24.48 13.58
N LEU A 293 1.98 -23.87 13.72
CA LEU A 293 1.24 -23.82 14.97
C LEU A 293 0.73 -25.22 15.37
N VAL A 294 0.19 -25.96 14.43
CA VAL A 294 -0.36 -27.31 14.71
C VAL A 294 0.74 -28.37 14.82
N ASP A 295 1.56 -28.53 13.76
CA ASP A 295 2.48 -29.67 13.67
C ASP A 295 3.74 -29.47 14.51
N SER A 296 4.27 -28.23 14.56
CA SER A 296 5.50 -27.96 15.29
C SER A 296 5.26 -27.60 16.75
N CYS A 297 4.20 -26.83 17.03
CA CYS A 297 3.91 -26.32 18.37
C CYS A 297 2.86 -27.13 19.13
N ASN A 298 2.19 -28.09 18.49
CA ASN A 298 1.09 -28.88 19.04
C ASN A 298 -0.08 -28.03 19.56
N ILE A 299 -0.36 -26.91 18.90
CA ILE A 299 -1.50 -26.06 19.23
C ILE A 299 -2.77 -26.75 18.73
N PRO A 300 -3.80 -26.92 19.60
CA PRO A 300 -5.05 -27.55 19.17
C PRO A 300 -5.69 -26.75 18.02
N GLN A 301 -6.09 -27.45 16.96
CA GLN A 301 -6.65 -26.83 15.76
C GLN A 301 -7.88 -25.96 16.07
N GLU A 302 -8.74 -26.42 16.98
CA GLU A 302 -9.95 -25.72 17.43
C GLU A 302 -9.69 -24.41 18.19
N LYS A 303 -8.43 -24.13 18.51
CA LYS A 303 -7.98 -22.86 19.11
C LYS A 303 -7.48 -21.85 18.10
N ILE A 304 -7.44 -22.22 16.82
CA ILE A 304 -6.96 -21.36 15.72
C ILE A 304 -8.16 -20.90 14.90
N TYR A 305 -8.30 -19.59 14.79
CA TYR A 305 -9.25 -18.91 13.90
C TYR A 305 -8.50 -18.29 12.73
N VAL A 306 -9.02 -18.44 11.51
CA VAL A 306 -8.55 -17.72 10.31
C VAL A 306 -9.71 -16.91 9.78
N SER A 307 -9.52 -15.60 9.59
CA SER A 307 -10.61 -14.72 9.18
C SER A 307 -10.14 -13.44 8.46
N GLU A 308 -11.03 -12.93 7.63
CA GLU A 308 -11.12 -11.53 7.23
C GLU A 308 -12.44 -10.97 7.83
N PRO A 309 -12.40 -10.29 8.98
CA PRO A 309 -13.62 -9.95 9.73
C PRO A 309 -14.63 -9.11 8.97
N MET A 310 -14.20 -8.24 8.05
CA MET A 310 -15.08 -7.33 7.31
C MET A 310 -15.74 -7.96 6.10
N THR A 311 -15.13 -9.01 5.54
CA THR A 311 -15.59 -9.63 4.30
C THR A 311 -15.69 -11.15 4.50
N HIS A 312 -15.31 -11.94 3.53
CA HIS A 312 -15.32 -13.39 3.58
C HIS A 312 -13.90 -13.95 3.47
N VAL A 313 -13.73 -15.20 3.85
CA VAL A 313 -12.54 -15.98 3.51
C VAL A 313 -12.83 -16.73 2.21
N TYR A 314 -12.00 -16.56 1.19
CA TYR A 314 -12.17 -17.26 -0.09
C TYR A 314 -12.11 -18.78 0.05
N LYS A 315 -12.80 -19.45 -0.87
CA LYS A 315 -12.83 -20.93 -0.96
C LYS A 315 -11.43 -21.49 -1.07
N SER A 316 -10.56 -20.92 -1.89
CA SER A 316 -9.17 -21.36 -2.06
C SER A 316 -8.39 -21.42 -0.76
N THR A 317 -8.57 -20.43 0.12
CA THR A 317 -7.92 -20.38 1.43
C THR A 317 -8.53 -21.37 2.40
N SER A 318 -9.86 -21.50 2.45
CA SER A 318 -10.50 -22.42 3.39
C SER A 318 -10.22 -23.88 3.04
N ASP A 319 -10.32 -24.22 1.76
CA ASP A 319 -10.19 -25.62 1.33
C ASP A 319 -8.79 -26.18 1.63
N ILE A 320 -7.74 -25.41 1.28
CA ILE A 320 -6.35 -25.85 1.52
C ILE A 320 -6.05 -26.04 3.02
N ILE A 321 -6.71 -25.28 3.90
CA ILE A 321 -6.54 -25.38 5.34
C ILE A 321 -7.36 -26.55 5.88
N LEU A 322 -8.66 -26.61 5.57
CA LEU A 322 -9.57 -27.60 6.12
C LEU A 322 -9.28 -29.02 5.63
N ASP A 323 -8.71 -29.18 4.43
CA ASP A 323 -8.25 -30.48 3.90
C ASP A 323 -7.19 -31.11 4.84
N LYS A 324 -6.29 -30.32 5.39
CA LYS A 324 -5.20 -30.78 6.28
C LYS A 324 -5.52 -30.64 7.76
N TYR A 325 -6.24 -29.60 8.13
CA TYR A 325 -6.53 -29.21 9.51
C TYR A 325 -8.03 -28.97 9.70
N PRO A 326 -8.87 -30.01 9.67
CA PRO A 326 -10.33 -29.87 9.57
C PRO A 326 -11.00 -29.27 10.82
N LYS A 327 -10.27 -29.11 11.92
CA LYS A 327 -10.79 -28.47 13.15
C LYS A 327 -10.36 -27.02 13.30
N VAL A 328 -9.55 -26.48 12.40
CA VAL A 328 -9.26 -25.04 12.34
C VAL A 328 -10.55 -24.32 11.99
N LYS A 329 -10.81 -23.22 12.67
CA LYS A 329 -12.03 -22.45 12.50
C LYS A 329 -11.83 -21.38 11.44
N ILE A 330 -12.41 -21.60 10.27
CA ILE A 330 -12.49 -20.57 9.25
C ILE A 330 -13.70 -19.70 9.61
N LEU A 331 -13.43 -18.56 10.22
CA LEU A 331 -14.47 -17.66 10.72
C LEU A 331 -14.96 -16.74 9.60
N ASP A 332 -16.23 -16.79 9.33
CA ASP A 332 -16.87 -15.94 8.34
C ASP A 332 -17.90 -15.01 8.99
N LYS A 333 -18.15 -13.88 8.36
CA LYS A 333 -19.12 -12.89 8.85
C LYS A 333 -20.56 -13.40 8.79
N GLU A 334 -20.87 -14.30 7.86
CA GLU A 334 -22.20 -14.82 7.62
C GLU A 334 -22.27 -16.34 7.88
N ASN A 335 -23.47 -16.87 7.92
CA ASN A 335 -23.71 -18.28 8.19
C ASN A 335 -23.49 -19.14 6.94
N TYR A 336 -22.26 -19.62 6.77
CA TYR A 336 -21.87 -20.58 5.73
C TYR A 336 -21.41 -21.92 6.34
N THR A 337 -22.12 -22.38 7.37
CA THR A 337 -21.78 -23.64 8.07
C THR A 337 -21.83 -24.86 7.15
N SER A 338 -22.69 -24.85 6.12
CA SER A 338 -22.72 -25.88 5.07
C SER A 338 -21.43 -25.94 4.23
N LEU A 339 -20.66 -24.89 4.21
CA LEU A 339 -19.35 -24.80 3.55
C LEU A 339 -18.17 -24.95 4.52
N GLY A 340 -18.40 -25.50 5.71
CA GLY A 340 -17.38 -25.70 6.74
C GLY A 340 -16.94 -24.41 7.46
N ARG A 341 -17.71 -23.34 7.36
CA ARG A 341 -17.40 -22.07 8.03
C ARG A 341 -17.90 -22.04 9.47
N THR A 342 -17.18 -21.33 10.31
CA THR A 342 -17.64 -20.95 11.65
C THR A 342 -18.25 -19.56 11.56
N THR A 343 -19.48 -19.38 12.06
CA THR A 343 -20.11 -18.06 12.12
C THR A 343 -19.65 -17.32 13.35
N SER A 344 -19.36 -16.02 13.22
CA SER A 344 -19.04 -15.16 14.37
C SER A 344 -20.22 -15.09 15.35
N THR A 345 -19.90 -15.01 16.63
CA THR A 345 -20.89 -14.85 17.71
C THR A 345 -21.40 -13.43 17.85
N GLY A 346 -20.93 -12.51 17.03
CA GLY A 346 -21.34 -11.11 17.01
C GLY A 346 -20.19 -10.16 17.24
N TRP A 347 -20.52 -8.92 17.64
CA TRP A 347 -19.60 -7.82 17.80
C TRP A 347 -19.51 -7.33 19.24
N THR A 348 -18.31 -6.92 19.64
CA THR A 348 -18.12 -6.09 20.84
C THR A 348 -18.22 -4.63 20.41
N GLU A 349 -19.35 -4.02 20.72
CA GLU A 349 -19.63 -2.62 20.40
C GLU A 349 -18.67 -1.68 21.12
N LYS A 350 -18.32 -0.54 20.47
CA LYS A 350 -17.42 0.47 21.03
C LYS A 350 -16.10 -0.11 21.54
N ALA A 351 -15.68 -1.22 20.93
CA ALA A 351 -14.40 -1.84 21.28
C ALA A 351 -13.22 -0.91 20.98
N ILE A 352 -13.34 -0.10 19.93
CA ILE A 352 -12.37 0.94 19.59
C ILE A 352 -13.05 2.28 19.88
N VAL A 353 -12.35 3.15 20.62
CA VAL A 353 -12.69 4.58 20.77
C VAL A 353 -11.51 5.36 20.23
N TYR A 354 -11.72 6.05 19.14
CA TYR A 354 -10.66 6.79 18.47
C TYR A 354 -10.25 8.02 19.28
N SER A 355 -8.94 8.29 19.32
CA SER A 355 -8.40 9.44 20.05
C SER A 355 -8.80 10.78 19.44
N ASP A 356 -9.15 10.80 18.17
CA ASP A 356 -9.65 11.95 17.42
C ASP A 356 -11.05 12.42 17.87
N LYS A 357 -11.90 11.51 18.31
CA LYS A 357 -13.29 11.78 18.74
C LYS A 357 -14.12 12.58 17.74
N GLY A 358 -13.81 12.47 16.45
CA GLY A 358 -14.48 13.19 15.37
C GLY A 358 -13.98 14.62 15.11
N ASP A 359 -12.90 15.06 15.77
CA ASP A 359 -12.39 16.43 15.63
C ASP A 359 -11.78 16.71 14.25
N VAL A 360 -10.96 15.80 13.73
CA VAL A 360 -10.33 15.89 12.39
C VAL A 360 -11.08 15.04 11.38
N MET A 361 -11.55 13.89 11.83
CA MET A 361 -12.30 12.92 11.03
C MET A 361 -13.67 12.66 11.67
N PRO A 362 -14.77 13.20 11.12
CA PRO A 362 -16.09 13.08 11.73
C PRO A 362 -16.53 11.63 12.04
N ASP A 363 -16.06 10.66 11.24
CA ASP A 363 -16.40 9.24 11.41
C ASP A 363 -15.45 8.50 12.41
N ALA A 364 -14.38 9.14 12.87
CA ALA A 364 -13.44 8.53 13.81
C ALA A 364 -13.89 8.74 15.27
N ILE A 365 -15.02 8.19 15.63
CA ILE A 365 -15.60 8.25 16.98
C ILE A 365 -15.39 6.94 17.70
N ASP A 366 -16.07 5.88 17.30
CA ASP A 366 -15.92 4.54 17.86
C ASP A 366 -16.24 3.46 16.80
N ASP A 367 -15.81 2.23 17.09
CA ASP A 367 -16.04 1.07 16.23
C ASP A 367 -16.13 -0.22 17.04
N ALA A 368 -16.68 -1.27 16.41
CA ALA A 368 -16.81 -2.60 16.97
C ALA A 368 -15.74 -3.56 16.46
N ILE A 369 -15.43 -4.59 17.25
CA ILE A 369 -14.56 -5.72 16.85
C ILE A 369 -15.38 -7.00 17.03
N ILE A 370 -15.25 -7.96 16.07
CA ILE A 370 -15.91 -9.27 16.22
C ILE A 370 -15.42 -9.97 17.49
N ASN A 371 -16.34 -10.68 18.17
CA ASN A 371 -16.11 -11.24 19.50
C ASN A 371 -14.91 -12.19 19.54
N GLU A 372 -14.73 -13.02 18.52
CA GLU A 372 -13.63 -13.99 18.46
C GLU A 372 -12.26 -13.31 18.36
N MET A 373 -12.17 -12.19 17.64
CA MET A 373 -10.95 -11.39 17.53
C MET A 373 -10.71 -10.59 18.81
N TYR A 374 -11.75 -9.97 19.36
CA TYR A 374 -11.69 -9.21 20.61
C TYR A 374 -11.23 -10.06 21.80
N ASN A 375 -11.72 -11.31 21.86
CA ASN A 375 -11.43 -12.25 22.95
C ASN A 375 -10.20 -13.14 22.68
N ALA A 376 -9.58 -13.05 21.52
CA ALA A 376 -8.38 -13.83 21.23
C ALA A 376 -7.22 -13.46 22.17
N ASP A 377 -6.53 -14.50 22.65
CA ASP A 377 -5.34 -14.31 23.48
C ASP A 377 -4.18 -13.74 22.67
N TYR A 378 -4.07 -14.16 21.41
CA TYR A 378 -3.03 -13.74 20.47
C TYR A 378 -3.62 -13.49 19.10
N GLN A 379 -3.01 -12.57 18.38
CA GLN A 379 -3.28 -12.36 16.96
C GLN A 379 -2.02 -12.55 16.12
N ILE A 380 -2.21 -13.04 14.91
CA ILE A 380 -1.20 -13.06 13.84
C ILE A 380 -1.79 -12.29 12.67
N ASN A 381 -1.06 -11.31 12.16
CA ASN A 381 -1.51 -10.46 11.07
C ASN A 381 -0.72 -10.81 9.81
N ILE A 382 -1.38 -11.35 8.78
CA ILE A 382 -0.77 -11.72 7.49
C ILE A 382 -1.29 -10.79 6.41
N ALA A 383 -0.54 -9.74 6.13
CA ALA A 383 -0.89 -8.72 5.15
C ALA A 383 -0.37 -9.08 3.75
N ALA A 384 -1.17 -8.86 2.72
CA ALA A 384 -0.70 -8.95 1.34
C ALA A 384 0.20 -7.75 0.98
N LEU A 385 1.31 -8.01 0.28
CA LEU A 385 2.20 -6.97 -0.24
C LEU A 385 1.64 -6.40 -1.54
N LYS A 386 0.90 -5.32 -1.44
CA LYS A 386 0.34 -4.62 -2.59
C LYS A 386 0.30 -3.10 -2.37
N ALA A 387 0.32 -2.33 -3.45
CA ALA A 387 0.08 -0.90 -3.37
C ALA A 387 -1.37 -0.62 -2.96
N HIS A 388 -1.62 0.61 -2.56
CA HIS A 388 -2.94 1.08 -2.17
C HIS A 388 -3.06 2.57 -2.46
N ALA A 389 -4.07 2.98 -3.21
CA ALA A 389 -4.26 4.37 -3.63
C ALA A 389 -4.31 5.37 -2.47
N ARG A 390 -4.83 4.95 -1.30
CA ARG A 390 -5.02 5.85 -0.16
C ARG A 390 -3.91 5.80 0.90
N THR A 391 -3.13 4.71 0.97
CA THR A 391 -2.05 4.55 1.96
C THR A 391 -0.67 4.38 1.33
N GLY A 392 -0.58 4.37 0.01
CA GLY A 392 0.63 4.03 -0.71
C GLY A 392 0.89 2.52 -0.76
N VAL A 393 0.77 1.81 0.34
CA VAL A 393 1.04 0.38 0.43
C VAL A 393 0.12 -0.31 1.46
N THR A 394 -0.27 -1.55 1.18
CA THR A 394 -0.92 -2.45 2.14
C THR A 394 0.16 -3.22 2.88
N LEU A 395 0.30 -2.95 4.17
CA LEU A 395 1.13 -3.65 5.13
C LEU A 395 0.34 -3.90 6.41
N CYS A 396 0.97 -4.45 7.42
CA CYS A 396 0.30 -4.94 8.63
C CYS A 396 -0.53 -3.88 9.39
N ALA A 397 -0.12 -2.60 9.38
CA ALA A 397 -0.93 -1.53 9.98
C ALA A 397 -2.23 -1.30 9.17
N LYS A 398 -2.13 -1.17 7.83
CA LYS A 398 -3.30 -1.01 6.96
C LYS A 398 -4.21 -2.23 6.98
N GLN A 399 -3.66 -3.42 7.18
CA GLN A 399 -4.39 -4.68 7.32
C GLN A 399 -5.46 -4.61 8.44
N HIS A 400 -5.22 -3.87 9.52
CA HIS A 400 -6.21 -3.67 10.59
C HIS A 400 -7.44 -2.86 10.20
N PHE A 401 -7.46 -2.22 9.02
CA PHE A 401 -8.69 -1.66 8.47
C PHE A 401 -9.77 -2.72 8.16
N GLY A 402 -9.39 -3.98 8.02
CA GLY A 402 -10.31 -5.10 7.93
C GLY A 402 -10.63 -5.77 9.28
N SER A 403 -10.22 -5.17 10.40
CA SER A 403 -10.34 -5.77 11.74
C SER A 403 -11.51 -5.24 12.56
N HIS A 404 -12.20 -4.23 12.08
CA HIS A 404 -13.29 -3.55 12.79
C HIS A 404 -14.47 -3.31 11.88
N GLY A 405 -15.64 -3.11 12.46
CA GLY A 405 -16.88 -2.81 11.75
C GLY A 405 -17.57 -1.60 12.34
N ASP A 406 -18.17 -0.79 11.46
CA ASP A 406 -18.90 0.40 11.86
C ASP A 406 -20.12 0.04 12.71
N HIS A 407 -20.09 0.40 13.98
CA HIS A 407 -21.14 0.15 14.96
C HIS A 407 -21.69 -1.29 14.95
N GLY A 408 -20.80 -2.27 14.76
CA GLY A 408 -21.16 -3.70 14.74
C GLY A 408 -21.81 -4.17 13.45
N SER A 409 -21.78 -3.36 12.40
CA SER A 409 -22.26 -3.78 11.09
C SER A 409 -21.13 -4.36 10.23
N TYR A 410 -21.44 -5.42 9.48
CA TYR A 410 -20.60 -5.88 8.40
C TYR A 410 -20.64 -4.88 7.24
N GLY A 411 -19.53 -4.60 6.63
CA GLY A 411 -19.49 -3.84 5.40
C GLY A 411 -18.53 -2.65 5.42
N TRP A 412 -18.91 -1.61 4.74
CA TRP A 412 -18.06 -0.49 4.35
C TRP A 412 -17.70 0.49 5.49
N GLY A 413 -17.94 0.18 6.77
CA GLY A 413 -17.71 1.07 7.89
C GLY A 413 -16.30 1.67 7.93
N SER A 414 -15.28 0.85 7.70
CA SER A 414 -13.91 1.36 7.59
C SER A 414 -13.62 2.15 6.31
N PHE A 415 -14.53 2.14 5.32
CA PHE A 415 -14.28 2.84 4.06
C PHE A 415 -14.13 4.35 4.26
N TYR A 416 -14.95 4.96 5.09
CA TYR A 416 -14.89 6.40 5.36
C TYR A 416 -13.61 6.81 6.08
N LEU A 417 -13.08 5.96 6.95
CA LEU A 417 -11.81 6.20 7.64
C LEU A 417 -10.60 6.22 6.72
N HIS A 418 -10.72 5.74 5.48
CA HIS A 418 -9.65 5.82 4.49
C HIS A 418 -9.27 7.26 4.12
N ASP A 419 -10.15 8.20 4.25
CA ASP A 419 -9.86 9.61 3.98
C ASP A 419 -8.80 10.16 4.93
N GLY A 420 -8.74 9.66 6.16
CA GLY A 420 -7.70 9.97 7.12
C GLY A 420 -6.31 9.38 6.85
N LEU A 421 -6.16 8.59 5.78
CA LEU A 421 -4.88 7.99 5.41
C LEU A 421 -4.11 8.78 4.37
N ILE A 422 -4.78 9.69 3.65
CA ILE A 422 -4.20 10.44 2.54
C ILE A 422 -3.79 11.82 3.03
N CYS A 423 -2.52 12.18 2.83
CA CYS A 423 -2.01 13.52 3.15
C CYS A 423 -1.81 14.40 1.91
N VAL A 424 -2.04 13.92 0.71
CA VAL A 424 -1.85 14.69 -0.53
C VAL A 424 -3.07 14.54 -1.42
N ASP A 425 -3.32 15.55 -2.25
CA ASP A 425 -4.36 15.50 -3.27
C ASP A 425 -4.09 14.36 -4.24
N ASN A 426 -4.99 13.39 -4.23
CA ASN A 426 -5.02 12.34 -5.21
C ASN A 426 -6.32 12.48 -6.02
N ASP A 427 -6.20 12.89 -7.28
CA ASP A 427 -7.33 13.14 -8.18
C ASP A 427 -8.20 11.89 -8.42
N ALA A 428 -7.72 10.71 -8.08
CA ALA A 428 -8.46 9.46 -8.23
C ALA A 428 -9.63 9.33 -7.22
N PHE A 429 -9.64 10.12 -6.14
CA PHE A 429 -10.67 10.06 -5.12
C PHE A 429 -11.17 11.47 -4.81
N THR A 430 -12.43 11.72 -5.08
CA THR A 430 -13.09 13.03 -4.94
C THR A 430 -13.44 13.42 -3.50
N SER A 431 -12.91 12.73 -2.50
CA SER A 431 -13.19 13.07 -1.11
C SER A 431 -12.67 14.46 -0.76
N THR A 432 -13.55 15.30 -0.18
CA THR A 432 -13.22 16.63 0.33
C THR A 432 -12.72 16.62 1.77
N SER A 433 -12.70 15.44 2.41
CA SER A 433 -12.44 15.28 3.85
C SER A 433 -11.03 14.78 4.13
N ARG A 434 -10.04 15.22 3.37
CA ARG A 434 -8.65 14.79 3.56
C ARG A 434 -8.03 15.51 4.75
N VAL A 435 -7.30 14.75 5.56
CA VAL A 435 -6.59 15.31 6.70
C VAL A 435 -5.21 15.83 6.27
N ASP A 436 -4.84 16.97 6.83
CA ASP A 436 -3.56 17.61 6.56
C ASP A 436 -2.36 16.78 7.04
N TYR A 437 -1.19 17.10 6.50
CA TYR A 437 0.07 16.57 7.00
C TYR A 437 0.26 16.96 8.48
N HIS A 438 0.81 16.06 9.28
CA HIS A 438 0.91 16.14 10.75
C HIS A 438 -0.42 16.08 11.52
N SER A 439 -1.54 15.88 10.83
CA SER A 439 -2.82 15.64 11.49
C SER A 439 -2.97 14.20 11.97
N TYR A 440 -4.04 13.94 12.69
CA TYR A 440 -4.43 12.63 13.18
C TYR A 440 -4.43 11.55 12.07
N ARG A 441 -4.03 10.35 12.44
CA ARG A 441 -4.05 9.15 11.57
C ARG A 441 -4.64 7.97 12.32
N VAL A 442 -5.76 7.47 11.84
CA VAL A 442 -6.51 6.35 12.42
C VAL A 442 -5.66 5.08 12.62
N LEU A 443 -4.65 4.86 11.77
CA LEU A 443 -3.72 3.73 11.93
C LEU A 443 -2.95 3.76 13.26
N THR A 444 -2.75 4.94 13.85
CA THR A 444 -2.09 5.07 15.15
C THR A 444 -2.92 4.42 16.25
N ASP A 445 -4.23 4.68 16.26
CA ASP A 445 -5.13 4.07 17.23
C ASP A 445 -5.27 2.56 17.00
N LEU A 446 -5.47 2.12 15.75
CA LEU A 446 -5.58 0.69 15.45
C LEU A 446 -4.32 -0.09 15.86
N MET A 447 -3.13 0.44 15.59
CA MET A 447 -1.86 -0.19 15.99
C MET A 447 -1.59 -0.07 17.48
N GLY A 448 -2.05 0.99 18.14
CA GLY A 448 -1.96 1.20 19.58
C GLY A 448 -3.00 0.44 20.39
N HIS A 449 -4.07 -0.05 19.75
CA HIS A 449 -5.20 -0.68 20.41
C HIS A 449 -4.83 -2.01 21.06
N GLU A 450 -5.26 -2.20 22.33
CA GLU A 450 -4.91 -3.38 23.15
C GLU A 450 -5.42 -4.72 22.59
N LYS A 451 -6.48 -4.70 21.78
CA LYS A 451 -7.07 -5.88 21.14
C LYS A 451 -6.73 -6.02 19.66
N LEU A 452 -5.96 -5.12 19.08
CA LEU A 452 -5.52 -5.15 17.67
C LEU A 452 -3.99 -5.16 17.60
N GLY A 453 -3.36 -4.05 17.20
CA GLY A 453 -1.92 -4.01 16.99
C GLY A 453 -1.10 -4.42 18.19
N ARG A 454 -1.49 -4.04 19.42
CA ARG A 454 -0.80 -4.46 20.65
C ARG A 454 -1.07 -5.91 21.06
N ASN A 455 -2.14 -6.53 20.56
CA ASN A 455 -2.40 -7.96 20.74
C ASN A 455 -1.81 -8.84 19.64
N THR A 456 -1.18 -8.22 18.63
CA THR A 456 -0.56 -8.95 17.53
C THR A 456 0.80 -9.49 17.95
N LEU A 457 0.86 -10.82 18.06
CA LEU A 457 2.04 -11.59 18.42
C LEU A 457 3.10 -11.57 17.30
N LEU A 458 2.65 -11.62 16.06
CA LEU A 458 3.49 -11.69 14.87
C LEU A 458 2.85 -10.94 13.69
N PHE A 459 3.63 -10.10 13.04
CA PHE A 459 3.28 -9.42 11.81
C PHE A 459 4.01 -10.10 10.65
N ILE A 460 3.28 -10.49 9.61
CA ILE A 460 3.80 -11.14 8.42
C ILE A 460 3.35 -10.35 7.20
N VAL A 461 4.28 -10.04 6.31
CA VAL A 461 3.98 -9.52 4.98
C VAL A 461 4.15 -10.64 3.97
N ASP A 462 3.04 -11.06 3.38
CA ASP A 462 3.00 -12.02 2.29
C ASP A 462 3.31 -11.28 0.98
N GLY A 463 4.52 -11.43 0.51
CA GLY A 463 5.03 -10.92 -0.75
C GLY A 463 5.40 -12.05 -1.71
N LEU A 464 4.74 -13.21 -1.66
CA LEU A 464 4.89 -14.21 -2.70
C LEU A 464 4.45 -13.62 -4.04
N TRP A 465 3.32 -12.96 -4.04
CA TRP A 465 2.70 -12.27 -5.16
C TRP A 465 2.47 -10.81 -4.78
N GLY A 466 2.89 -9.88 -5.63
CA GLY A 466 2.81 -8.45 -5.31
C GLY A 466 1.86 -7.70 -6.24
N GLY A 467 0.91 -6.96 -5.69
CA GLY A 467 0.00 -6.09 -6.43
C GLY A 467 0.50 -4.66 -6.59
N ILE A 468 0.04 -3.96 -7.63
CA ILE A 468 0.33 -2.53 -7.85
C ILE A 468 -0.79 -1.62 -7.37
N GLU A 469 -1.95 -2.17 -7.04
CA GLU A 469 -3.10 -1.49 -6.44
C GLU A 469 -3.88 -2.47 -5.54
N SER A 470 -4.77 -1.95 -4.72
CA SER A 470 -5.59 -2.72 -3.77
C SER A 470 -6.58 -3.69 -4.44
N THR A 471 -6.99 -3.39 -5.66
CA THR A 471 -8.01 -4.12 -6.43
C THR A 471 -7.47 -4.76 -7.71
N ASP A 472 -6.18 -4.66 -7.96
CA ASP A 472 -5.55 -5.18 -9.17
C ASP A 472 -4.99 -6.59 -8.98
N MET A 473 -4.74 -7.25 -10.12
CA MET A 473 -4.03 -8.51 -10.18
C MET A 473 -2.59 -8.39 -9.67
N ALA A 474 -1.99 -9.52 -9.31
CA ALA A 474 -0.56 -9.58 -9.02
C ALA A 474 0.26 -9.27 -10.28
N VAL A 475 1.39 -8.59 -10.10
CA VAL A 475 2.29 -8.23 -11.20
C VAL A 475 3.75 -8.48 -10.82
N LYS A 476 4.56 -8.78 -11.81
CA LYS A 476 6.02 -8.90 -11.63
C LYS A 476 6.65 -7.53 -11.39
N TRP A 477 7.48 -7.43 -10.37
CA TRP A 477 8.12 -6.17 -10.00
C TRP A 477 9.43 -5.97 -10.76
N LYS A 478 9.56 -4.83 -11.42
CA LYS A 478 10.63 -4.55 -12.38
C LYS A 478 11.97 -4.17 -11.73
N THR A 479 11.92 -3.51 -10.56
CA THR A 479 13.11 -2.98 -9.88
C THR A 479 13.84 -4.05 -9.09
N ALA A 480 15.14 -3.85 -8.87
CA ALA A 480 15.92 -4.69 -7.96
C ALA A 480 15.31 -4.66 -6.54
N PRO A 481 15.36 -5.75 -5.81
CA PRO A 481 16.02 -7.03 -6.11
C PRO A 481 15.17 -8.01 -6.97
N PHE A 482 13.95 -7.63 -7.34
CA PHE A 482 12.98 -8.53 -7.99
C PHE A 482 13.30 -8.78 -9.47
N ASN A 483 13.83 -7.76 -10.18
CA ASN A 483 14.34 -7.90 -11.56
C ASN A 483 13.35 -8.54 -12.54
N ASN A 484 12.13 -8.01 -12.57
CA ASN A 484 11.03 -8.50 -13.40
C ASN A 484 10.53 -9.91 -13.05
N ASN A 485 10.61 -10.28 -11.77
CA ASN A 485 10.01 -11.49 -11.20
C ASN A 485 8.88 -11.14 -10.23
N TRP A 486 8.13 -12.18 -9.82
CA TRP A 486 7.29 -12.10 -8.63
C TRP A 486 8.17 -11.75 -7.42
N PRO A 487 7.66 -11.04 -6.40
CA PRO A 487 8.48 -10.70 -5.24
C PRO A 487 8.99 -11.93 -4.48
N ASN A 488 8.26 -13.05 -4.49
CA ASN A 488 8.70 -14.35 -3.95
C ASN A 488 9.25 -14.26 -2.52
N SER A 489 8.67 -13.42 -1.68
CA SER A 489 9.20 -13.10 -0.35
C SER A 489 8.16 -13.22 0.76
N LEU A 490 8.64 -13.54 1.96
CA LEU A 490 7.93 -13.43 3.22
C LEU A 490 8.75 -12.56 4.17
N SER A 491 8.12 -11.65 4.90
CA SER A 491 8.80 -10.85 5.91
C SER A 491 7.89 -10.57 7.12
#